data_726a1a67a246af2d5ab0ae044edae296
#
_entry.id   726a1a67a246af2d5ab0ae044edae296
#
_cell.length_a   1.000
_cell.length_b   1.000
_cell.length_c   1.000
_cell.angle_alpha   90.00
_cell.angle_beta   90.00
_cell.angle_gamma   90.00
#
_symmetry.space_group_name_H-M   'P 1'
#
loop_
_entity.id
_entity.type
_entity.pdbx_description
1 polymer ?
#
loop_
_entity_poly.entity_id
_entity_poly.type
_entity_poly.pdbx_seq_one_letter_code
_entity_poly.pdbx_strand_id
1 'polypeptide(L)'
;GKPFQIISGGIHYFRVVPEYWKDRLEKLKAMGCNTVETYIPWNMHEPNKGEFHFDGMLDIAKFVKTAQELGLWVIIRPSPYICAEWEFGGLPAWLLAEDGMKLRGCYKPFLDHIRSYYKELFKVLAPLQVNYGGPVIMMQVENEYGYYGDDTEYLETMKQIMIDFGTVVPLVT
;
A
#
# COMPACT_ATOMS: atom_id res chain seq x y z
N GLY A 1 -4.06 -26.82 -3.03
CA GLY A 1 -4.20 -26.00 -1.82
C GLY A 1 -5.53 -26.29 -1.12
N LYS A 2 -5.67 -25.85 0.11
CA LYS A 2 -6.95 -25.92 0.84
C LYS A 2 -7.72 -24.60 0.62
N PRO A 3 -9.07 -24.60 0.60
CA PRO A 3 -9.84 -23.37 0.61
C PRO A 3 -9.45 -22.51 1.81
N PHE A 4 -9.32 -21.20 1.59
CA PHE A 4 -8.98 -20.21 2.64
C PHE A 4 -9.98 -19.06 2.56
N GLN A 5 -10.71 -18.85 3.64
CA GLN A 5 -11.63 -17.71 3.76
C GLN A 5 -10.91 -16.55 4.43
N ILE A 6 -10.82 -15.43 3.74
CA ILE A 6 -10.27 -14.19 4.30
C ILE A 6 -11.32 -13.54 5.18
N ILE A 7 -10.98 -13.28 6.45
CA ILE A 7 -11.74 -12.46 7.39
C ILE A 7 -10.78 -11.35 7.81
N SER A 8 -10.89 -10.18 7.17
CA SER A 8 -9.96 -9.08 7.37
C SER A 8 -10.53 -7.94 8.19
N GLY A 9 -9.64 -7.17 8.80
CA GLY A 9 -9.94 -5.87 9.39
C GLY A 9 -8.83 -4.87 9.11
N GLY A 10 -9.20 -3.59 9.01
CA GLY A 10 -8.28 -2.50 8.68
C GLY A 10 -7.57 -1.97 9.92
N ILE A 11 -6.23 -1.95 9.90
CA ILE A 11 -5.40 -1.20 10.84
C ILE A 11 -4.34 -0.45 10.01
N HIS A 12 -4.38 0.88 10.06
CA HIS A 12 -3.44 1.71 9.34
C HIS A 12 -2.25 2.03 10.24
N TYR A 13 -1.08 1.41 9.97
CA TYR A 13 0.12 1.53 10.79
C TYR A 13 0.51 2.99 11.06
N PHE A 14 0.37 3.88 10.08
CA PHE A 14 0.71 5.29 10.18
C PHE A 14 -0.22 6.13 11.09
N ARG A 15 -1.34 5.56 11.56
CA ARG A 15 -2.27 6.16 12.52
C ARG A 15 -2.10 5.65 13.94
N VAL A 16 -1.19 4.69 14.14
CA VAL A 16 -0.95 4.05 15.42
C VAL A 16 0.54 4.09 15.70
N VAL A 17 0.94 4.57 16.87
CA VAL A 17 2.37 4.55 17.24
C VAL A 17 2.90 3.12 17.30
N PRO A 18 4.15 2.88 16.89
CA PRO A 18 4.70 1.52 16.73
C PRO A 18 4.61 0.65 17.99
N GLU A 19 4.67 1.25 19.17
CA GLU A 19 4.57 0.57 20.46
C GLU A 19 3.23 -0.13 20.67
N TYR A 20 2.17 0.32 19.97
CA TYR A 20 0.83 -0.26 20.05
C TYR A 20 0.46 -1.16 18.87
N TRP A 21 1.31 -1.30 17.84
CA TRP A 21 0.98 -2.16 16.68
C TRP A 21 0.65 -3.59 17.11
N LYS A 22 1.49 -4.18 17.95
CA LYS A 22 1.28 -5.54 18.45
C LYS A 22 -0.05 -5.67 19.19
N ASP A 23 -0.33 -4.78 20.14
CA ASP A 23 -1.58 -4.77 20.92
C ASP A 23 -2.83 -4.66 20.00
N ARG A 24 -2.78 -3.80 18.98
CA ARG A 24 -3.91 -3.62 18.05
C ARG A 24 -4.10 -4.83 17.15
N LEU A 25 -3.04 -5.44 16.68
CA LEU A 25 -3.06 -6.67 15.87
C LEU A 25 -3.55 -7.88 16.69
N GLU A 26 -3.14 -8.01 17.94
CA GLU A 26 -3.65 -9.03 18.87
C GLU A 26 -5.16 -8.90 19.09
N LYS A 27 -5.65 -7.67 19.27
CA LYS A 27 -7.08 -7.40 19.42
C LYS A 27 -7.85 -7.71 18.14
N LEU A 28 -7.32 -7.36 16.98
CA LEU A 28 -7.91 -7.70 15.69
C LEU A 28 -8.04 -9.24 15.55
N LYS A 29 -6.98 -9.96 15.88
CA LYS A 29 -7.01 -11.43 15.87
C LYS A 29 -8.02 -12.00 16.87
N ALA A 30 -8.10 -11.44 18.08
CA ALA A 30 -9.06 -11.86 19.10
C ALA A 30 -10.53 -11.62 18.67
N MET A 31 -10.80 -10.68 17.77
CA MET A 31 -12.11 -10.47 17.14
C MET A 31 -12.45 -11.56 16.11
N GLY A 32 -11.55 -12.48 15.79
CA GLY A 32 -11.75 -13.56 14.82
C GLY A 32 -11.18 -13.26 13.43
N CYS A 33 -10.49 -12.14 13.21
CA CYS A 33 -9.82 -11.87 11.96
C CYS A 33 -8.58 -12.76 11.79
N ASN A 34 -8.35 -13.22 10.56
CA ASN A 34 -7.14 -13.95 10.18
C ASN A 34 -6.22 -13.11 9.25
N THR A 35 -6.67 -11.91 8.88
CA THR A 35 -5.99 -11.04 7.95
C THR A 35 -6.13 -9.59 8.41
N VAL A 36 -5.06 -8.82 8.30
CA VAL A 36 -5.07 -7.36 8.46
C VAL A 36 -4.88 -6.71 7.10
N GLU A 37 -5.62 -5.63 6.84
CA GLU A 37 -5.36 -4.76 5.69
C GLU A 37 -4.85 -3.40 6.12
N THR A 38 -3.96 -2.81 5.33
CA THR A 38 -3.46 -1.45 5.56
C THR A 38 -3.19 -0.72 4.26
N TYR A 39 -3.47 0.58 4.27
CA TYR A 39 -3.01 1.50 3.23
C TYR A 39 -1.56 1.90 3.45
N ILE A 40 -0.94 2.44 2.40
CA ILE A 40 0.38 3.08 2.47
C ILE A 40 0.25 4.50 1.91
N PRO A 41 0.35 5.55 2.73
CA PRO A 41 0.20 6.93 2.28
C PRO A 41 1.49 7.44 1.65
N TRP A 42 1.47 7.70 0.33
CA TRP A 42 2.65 8.19 -0.39
C TRP A 42 3.19 9.50 0.19
N ASN A 43 2.33 10.44 0.55
CA ASN A 43 2.73 11.75 1.09
C ASN A 43 3.52 11.68 2.40
N MET A 44 3.38 10.61 3.19
CA MET A 44 4.19 10.41 4.39
C MET A 44 5.53 9.75 4.06
N HIS A 45 5.54 8.83 3.10
CA HIS A 45 6.77 8.13 2.69
C HIS A 45 7.69 8.99 1.81
N GLU A 46 7.14 9.98 1.10
CA GLU A 46 7.87 10.92 0.26
C GLU A 46 7.32 12.34 0.49
N PRO A 47 7.52 12.93 1.68
CA PRO A 47 7.02 14.27 2.01
C PRO A 47 7.63 15.37 1.13
N ASN A 48 8.87 15.20 0.74
CA ASN A 48 9.57 16.01 -0.23
C ASN A 48 10.00 15.15 -1.41
N LYS A 49 9.94 15.67 -2.63
CA LYS A 49 10.28 14.92 -3.84
C LYS A 49 11.69 14.31 -3.75
N GLY A 50 11.76 12.98 -3.85
CA GLY A 50 12.99 12.21 -3.79
C GLY A 50 13.53 11.94 -2.37
N GLU A 51 12.80 12.32 -1.32
CA GLU A 51 13.15 12.05 0.06
C GLU A 51 12.24 10.97 0.65
N PHE A 52 12.75 9.76 0.82
CA PHE A 52 11.97 8.59 1.19
C PHE A 52 12.21 8.15 2.63
N HIS A 53 11.11 7.83 3.34
CA HIS A 53 11.11 7.41 4.74
C HIS A 53 10.38 6.07 4.92
N PHE A 54 11.06 5.09 5.52
CA PHE A 54 10.52 3.75 5.81
C PHE A 54 10.93 3.28 7.22
N ASP A 55 11.04 4.19 8.16
CA ASP A 55 11.45 3.93 9.55
C ASP A 55 10.47 4.51 10.57
N GLY A 56 10.66 4.21 11.85
CA GLY A 56 9.81 4.70 12.92
C GLY A 56 8.33 4.38 12.72
N MET A 57 7.48 5.40 12.66
CA MET A 57 6.04 5.26 12.39
C MET A 57 5.76 4.79 10.95
N LEU A 58 6.72 4.90 10.06
CA LEU A 58 6.61 4.54 8.64
C LEU A 58 7.26 3.19 8.32
N ASP A 59 7.72 2.44 9.33
CA ASP A 59 8.30 1.11 9.15
C ASP A 59 7.22 0.05 8.86
N ILE A 60 6.71 0.09 7.62
CA ILE A 60 5.71 -0.88 7.13
C ILE A 60 6.24 -2.32 7.20
N ALA A 61 7.55 -2.54 7.01
CA ALA A 61 8.13 -3.87 7.09
C ALA A 61 8.01 -4.44 8.51
N LYS A 62 8.28 -3.63 9.52
CA LYS A 62 8.11 -4.02 10.93
C LYS A 62 6.64 -4.30 11.26
N PHE A 63 5.71 -3.45 10.80
CA PHE A 63 4.28 -3.69 10.99
C PHE A 63 3.83 -5.03 10.39
N VAL A 64 4.21 -5.30 9.13
CA VAL A 64 3.89 -6.54 8.42
C VAL A 64 4.51 -7.76 9.12
N LYS A 65 5.76 -7.67 9.56
CA LYS A 65 6.41 -8.76 10.32
C LYS A 65 5.73 -9.01 11.66
N THR A 66 5.30 -7.95 12.36
CA THR A 66 4.54 -8.08 13.60
C THR A 66 3.21 -8.82 13.37
N ALA A 67 2.52 -8.53 12.28
CA ALA A 67 1.33 -9.27 11.88
C ALA A 67 1.64 -10.76 11.63
N GLN A 68 2.75 -11.05 10.93
CA GLN A 68 3.21 -12.42 10.65
C GLN A 68 3.50 -13.20 11.94
N GLU A 69 4.21 -12.59 12.89
CA GLU A 69 4.52 -13.19 14.20
C GLU A 69 3.26 -13.57 14.99
N LEU A 70 2.19 -12.82 14.80
CA LEU A 70 0.89 -13.10 15.38
C LEU A 70 0.05 -14.10 14.56
N GLY A 71 0.58 -14.57 13.42
CA GLY A 71 -0.12 -15.50 12.54
C GLY A 71 -1.26 -14.85 11.73
N LEU A 72 -1.19 -13.55 11.47
CA LEU A 72 -2.10 -12.83 10.57
C LEU A 72 -1.50 -12.76 9.16
N TRP A 73 -2.36 -12.94 8.17
CA TRP A 73 -2.06 -12.57 6.78
C TRP A 73 -2.23 -11.07 6.58
N VAL A 74 -1.66 -10.54 5.50
CA VAL A 74 -1.68 -9.10 5.22
C VAL A 74 -2.18 -8.83 3.81
N ILE A 75 -3.07 -7.84 3.68
CA ILE A 75 -3.44 -7.23 2.41
C ILE A 75 -2.86 -5.82 2.39
N ILE A 76 -2.10 -5.49 1.36
CA ILE A 76 -1.49 -4.17 1.17
C ILE A 76 -2.26 -3.36 0.14
N ARG A 77 -2.53 -2.09 0.46
CA ARG A 77 -3.14 -1.10 -0.44
C ARG A 77 -2.14 0.03 -0.67
N PRO A 78 -1.24 -0.11 -1.67
CA PRO A 78 0.03 0.62 -1.71
C PRO A 78 -0.01 1.97 -2.41
N SER A 79 -1.15 2.65 -2.54
CA SER A 79 -1.21 3.92 -3.28
C SER A 79 -1.31 3.71 -4.83
N PRO A 80 -1.23 4.78 -5.66
CA PRO A 80 -0.84 6.16 -5.35
C PRO A 80 -1.88 6.95 -4.57
N TYR A 81 -3.17 6.73 -4.82
CA TYR A 81 -4.28 7.34 -4.11
C TYR A 81 -4.92 6.30 -3.18
N ILE A 82 -5.15 6.65 -1.92
CA ILE A 82 -5.70 5.75 -0.91
C ILE A 82 -7.07 6.18 -0.35
N CYS A 83 -7.51 7.42 -0.62
CA CYS A 83 -8.67 8.03 0.03
C CYS A 83 -8.52 8.06 1.57
N ALA A 84 -9.09 7.10 2.26
CA ALA A 84 -8.87 6.74 3.67
C ALA A 84 -9.05 7.88 4.67
N GLU A 85 -9.88 8.89 4.37
CA GLU A 85 -9.98 10.14 5.14
C GLU A 85 -8.57 10.68 5.48
N TRP A 86 -7.69 10.67 4.48
CA TRP A 86 -6.32 11.16 4.58
C TRP A 86 -6.11 12.37 3.68
N GLU A 87 -5.24 13.30 4.13
CA GLU A 87 -4.95 14.51 3.38
C GLU A 87 -4.58 14.21 1.94
N PHE A 88 -5.24 14.88 1.00
CA PHE A 88 -5.09 14.73 -0.44
C PHE A 88 -5.18 13.26 -0.92
N GLY A 89 -5.90 12.41 -0.19
CA GLY A 89 -5.98 10.98 -0.47
C GLY A 89 -4.65 10.25 -0.45
N GLY A 90 -3.66 10.77 0.27
CA GLY A 90 -2.32 10.23 0.38
C GLY A 90 -1.34 10.64 -0.72
N LEU A 91 -1.77 11.44 -1.69
CA LEU A 91 -0.87 12.00 -2.71
C LEU A 91 0.03 13.09 -2.10
N PRO A 92 1.31 13.19 -2.47
CA PRO A 92 2.17 14.27 -2.02
C PRO A 92 1.75 15.62 -2.61
N ALA A 93 1.67 16.66 -1.76
CA ALA A 93 1.30 18.01 -2.20
C ALA A 93 2.28 18.64 -3.20
N TRP A 94 3.57 18.22 -3.17
CA TRP A 94 4.57 18.72 -4.12
C TRP A 94 4.28 18.36 -5.57
N LEU A 95 3.41 17.36 -5.85
CA LEU A 95 2.93 17.08 -7.21
C LEU A 95 2.24 18.30 -7.83
N LEU A 96 1.53 19.10 -7.02
CA LEU A 96 0.82 20.29 -7.49
C LEU A 96 1.76 21.47 -7.80
N ALA A 97 3.02 21.39 -7.43
CA ALA A 97 4.02 22.40 -7.78
C ALA A 97 4.48 22.31 -9.25
N GLU A 98 4.16 21.22 -9.93
CA GLU A 98 4.46 21.05 -11.36
C GLU A 98 3.28 21.54 -12.20
N ASP A 99 3.52 22.57 -13.02
CA ASP A 99 2.51 23.16 -13.89
C ASP A 99 1.86 22.11 -14.81
N GLY A 100 0.53 22.09 -14.83
CA GLY A 100 -0.23 21.18 -15.71
C GLY A 100 -0.25 19.72 -15.24
N MET A 101 0.15 19.43 -14.00
CA MET A 101 0.07 18.06 -13.42
C MET A 101 -1.35 17.52 -13.50
N LYS A 102 -1.49 16.32 -14.04
CA LYS A 102 -2.73 15.56 -14.08
C LYS A 102 -2.57 14.31 -13.24
N LEU A 103 -3.44 14.18 -12.25
CA LEU A 103 -3.40 13.09 -11.27
C LEU A 103 -4.35 11.95 -11.65
N ARG A 104 -4.06 10.74 -11.21
CA ARG A 104 -4.92 9.57 -11.36
C ARG A 104 -5.36 9.33 -12.83
N GLY A 105 -4.38 9.24 -13.73
CA GLY A 105 -4.60 8.97 -15.16
C GLY A 105 -3.29 8.70 -15.88
N CYS A 106 -3.38 8.31 -17.16
CA CYS A 106 -2.23 8.04 -18.02
C CYS A 106 -1.47 9.33 -18.43
N TYR A 107 -1.08 10.13 -17.46
CA TYR A 107 -0.25 11.31 -17.66
C TYR A 107 1.22 10.97 -17.31
N LYS A 108 2.07 11.01 -18.32
CA LYS A 108 3.45 10.52 -18.22
C LYS A 108 4.23 11.10 -17.03
N PRO A 109 4.23 12.43 -16.73
CA PRO A 109 4.94 12.95 -15.56
C PRO A 109 4.43 12.37 -14.23
N PHE A 110 3.12 12.18 -14.08
CA PHE A 110 2.54 11.55 -12.89
C PHE A 110 2.99 10.08 -12.75
N LEU A 111 2.95 9.33 -13.86
CA LEU A 111 3.42 7.94 -13.89
C LEU A 111 4.92 7.81 -13.60
N ASP A 112 5.74 8.76 -14.06
CA ASP A 112 7.17 8.80 -13.77
C ASP A 112 7.43 8.99 -12.26
N HIS A 113 6.65 9.85 -11.58
CA HIS A 113 6.72 10.02 -10.13
C HIS A 113 6.29 8.76 -9.38
N ILE A 114 5.20 8.11 -9.82
CA ILE A 114 4.76 6.83 -9.24
C ILE A 114 5.87 5.77 -9.38
N ARG A 115 6.51 5.66 -10.54
CA ARG A 115 7.60 4.70 -10.76
C ARG A 115 8.78 4.98 -9.83
N SER A 116 9.13 6.25 -9.62
CA SER A 116 10.18 6.65 -8.67
C SER A 116 9.85 6.21 -7.26
N TYR A 117 8.64 6.51 -6.79
CA TYR A 117 8.16 6.10 -5.47
C TYR A 117 8.07 4.57 -5.32
N TYR A 118 7.45 3.90 -6.29
CA TYR A 118 7.29 2.45 -6.24
C TYR A 118 8.62 1.70 -6.28
N LYS A 119 9.62 2.24 -6.97
CA LYS A 119 10.99 1.69 -6.95
C LYS A 119 11.53 1.57 -5.53
N GLU A 120 11.30 2.56 -4.69
CA GLU A 120 11.75 2.53 -3.29
C GLU A 120 10.80 1.70 -2.40
N LEU A 121 9.51 1.89 -2.54
CA LEU A 121 8.49 1.16 -1.78
C LEU A 121 8.60 -0.36 -1.99
N PHE A 122 8.75 -0.82 -3.22
CA PHE A 122 8.78 -2.23 -3.53
C PHE A 122 10.08 -2.93 -3.15
N LYS A 123 11.18 -2.19 -2.89
CA LYS A 123 12.35 -2.78 -2.19
C LYS A 123 11.95 -3.33 -0.81
N VAL A 124 10.98 -2.68 -0.18
CA VAL A 124 10.47 -3.08 1.14
C VAL A 124 9.37 -4.14 0.99
N LEU A 125 8.42 -3.96 0.06
CA LEU A 125 7.24 -4.81 -0.04
C LEU A 125 7.48 -6.15 -0.74
N ALA A 126 8.31 -6.17 -1.79
CA ALA A 126 8.49 -7.38 -2.60
C ALA A 126 8.92 -8.60 -1.77
N PRO A 127 9.87 -8.49 -0.82
CA PRO A 127 10.29 -9.63 0.00
C PRO A 127 9.23 -10.11 1.00
N LEU A 128 8.20 -9.31 1.28
CA LEU A 128 7.17 -9.61 2.28
C LEU A 128 6.01 -10.44 1.73
N GLN A 129 6.02 -10.76 0.44
CA GLN A 129 4.97 -11.55 -0.19
C GLN A 129 5.04 -13.03 0.19
N VAL A 130 3.89 -13.70 0.18
CA VAL A 130 3.77 -15.11 0.58
C VAL A 130 4.66 -16.04 -0.25
N ASN A 131 4.90 -15.73 -1.51
CA ASN A 131 5.79 -16.45 -2.40
C ASN A 131 7.26 -16.45 -1.93
N TYR A 132 7.63 -15.52 -1.06
CA TYR A 132 8.97 -15.37 -0.48
C TYR A 132 8.99 -15.64 1.04
N GLY A 133 7.91 -16.23 1.58
CA GLY A 133 7.81 -16.57 3.00
C GLY A 133 7.27 -15.45 3.90
N GLY A 134 6.85 -14.33 3.33
CA GLY A 134 6.18 -13.25 4.05
C GLY A 134 4.67 -13.50 4.22
N PRO A 135 3.96 -12.62 4.92
CA PRO A 135 2.52 -12.76 5.16
C PRO A 135 1.63 -12.06 4.13
N VAL A 136 2.19 -11.29 3.18
CA VAL A 136 1.40 -10.54 2.20
C VAL A 136 0.82 -11.49 1.17
N ILE A 137 -0.52 -11.56 1.09
CA ILE A 137 -1.26 -12.48 0.23
C ILE A 137 -1.95 -11.80 -0.95
N MET A 138 -2.10 -10.47 -0.92
CA MET A 138 -2.83 -9.70 -1.93
C MET A 138 -2.41 -8.23 -1.89
N MET A 139 -2.47 -7.55 -3.03
CA MET A 139 -2.29 -6.10 -3.12
C MET A 139 -3.40 -5.47 -3.95
N GLN A 140 -3.79 -4.24 -3.61
CA GLN A 140 -4.76 -3.47 -4.37
C GLN A 140 -4.07 -2.57 -5.41
N VAL A 141 -4.69 -2.45 -6.57
CA VAL A 141 -4.31 -1.49 -7.61
C VAL A 141 -5.20 -0.27 -7.48
N GLU A 142 -4.61 0.90 -7.20
CA GLU A 142 -5.36 2.15 -7.00
C GLU A 142 -6.38 2.08 -5.85
N ASN A 143 -7.37 2.95 -5.81
CA ASN A 143 -8.46 2.92 -4.84
C ASN A 143 -9.75 3.46 -5.43
N GLU A 144 -10.78 2.63 -5.48
CA GLU A 144 -12.14 2.99 -5.91
C GLU A 144 -12.15 3.74 -7.26
N TYR A 145 -11.24 3.38 -8.18
CA TYR A 145 -11.05 4.16 -9.40
C TYR A 145 -12.30 4.21 -10.27
N GLY A 146 -13.13 3.17 -10.29
CA GLY A 146 -14.38 3.14 -11.03
C GLY A 146 -15.43 4.17 -10.59
N TYR A 147 -15.29 4.77 -9.39
CA TYR A 147 -16.10 5.90 -8.94
C TYR A 147 -15.48 7.26 -9.32
N TYR A 148 -14.17 7.28 -9.60
CA TYR A 148 -13.44 8.49 -9.94
C TYR A 148 -13.34 8.70 -11.46
N GLY A 149 -13.11 7.64 -12.22
CA GLY A 149 -12.87 7.70 -13.65
C GLY A 149 -13.09 6.37 -14.36
N ASP A 150 -12.90 6.39 -15.66
CA ASP A 150 -13.09 5.25 -16.57
C ASP A 150 -11.84 4.94 -17.41
N ASP A 151 -10.68 5.50 -17.05
CA ASP A 151 -9.40 5.26 -17.72
C ASP A 151 -8.86 3.86 -17.39
N THR A 152 -9.32 2.86 -18.14
CA THR A 152 -8.87 1.48 -17.99
C THR A 152 -7.40 1.29 -18.34
N GLU A 153 -6.84 2.11 -19.25
CA GLU A 153 -5.43 2.11 -19.60
C GLU A 153 -4.57 2.50 -18.39
N TYR A 154 -5.04 3.47 -17.59
CA TYR A 154 -4.37 3.85 -16.36
C TYR A 154 -4.33 2.69 -15.36
N LEU A 155 -5.43 1.98 -15.13
CA LEU A 155 -5.46 0.84 -14.20
C LEU A 155 -4.54 -0.30 -14.66
N GLU A 156 -4.56 -0.64 -15.95
CA GLU A 156 -3.65 -1.66 -16.50
C GLU A 156 -2.17 -1.21 -16.41
N THR A 157 -1.91 0.09 -16.63
CA THR A 157 -0.56 0.66 -16.46
C THR A 157 -0.10 0.56 -15.00
N MET A 158 -0.96 0.91 -14.05
CA MET A 158 -0.66 0.79 -12.62
C MET A 158 -0.37 -0.65 -12.21
N LYS A 159 -1.20 -1.58 -12.65
CA LYS A 159 -1.00 -3.02 -12.45
C LYS A 159 0.35 -3.48 -13.02
N GLN A 160 0.68 -3.05 -14.25
CA GLN A 160 1.94 -3.43 -14.87
C GLN A 160 3.15 -2.85 -14.10
N ILE A 161 3.07 -1.60 -13.64
CA ILE A 161 4.10 -0.99 -12.80
C ILE A 161 4.34 -1.83 -11.53
N MET A 162 3.28 -2.26 -10.85
CA MET A 162 3.40 -3.11 -9.65
C MET A 162 4.08 -4.45 -9.97
N ILE A 163 3.74 -5.08 -11.10
CA ILE A 163 4.36 -6.33 -11.55
C ILE A 163 5.84 -6.11 -11.87
N ASP A 164 6.18 -5.04 -12.58
CA ASP A 164 7.56 -4.68 -12.96
C ASP A 164 8.45 -4.49 -11.72
N PHE A 165 7.88 -4.01 -10.61
CA PHE A 165 8.60 -3.86 -9.34
C PHE A 165 8.50 -5.08 -8.41
N GLY A 166 7.99 -6.21 -8.91
CA GLY A 166 8.11 -7.51 -8.23
C GLY A 166 6.87 -7.98 -7.50
N THR A 167 5.67 -7.48 -7.82
CA THR A 167 4.43 -8.06 -7.31
C THR A 167 4.17 -9.41 -7.97
N VAL A 168 3.99 -10.46 -7.15
CA VAL A 168 3.67 -11.83 -7.58
C VAL A 168 2.40 -12.37 -6.94
N VAL A 169 1.86 -11.68 -5.92
CA VAL A 169 0.56 -12.02 -5.31
C VAL A 169 -0.59 -11.50 -6.17
N PRO A 170 -1.82 -12.02 -5.99
CA PRO A 170 -3.01 -11.49 -6.65
C PRO A 170 -3.16 -9.99 -6.49
N LEU A 171 -3.51 -9.32 -7.60
CA LEU A 171 -3.86 -7.91 -7.64
C LEU A 171 -5.38 -7.76 -7.77
N VAL A 172 -5.96 -6.84 -7.00
CA VAL A 172 -7.38 -6.50 -6.99
C VAL A 172 -7.59 -4.99 -7.14
N THR A 173 -8.78 -4.56 -7.54
CA THR A 173 -9.19 -3.15 -7.60
C THR A 173 -10.25 -2.85 -6.56
#